data_b678117c3d8105e83aa0f7b8ae4cc3d8
#
_entry.id   b678117c3d8105e83aa0f7b8ae4cc3d8
#
_cell.length_a   1.000
_cell.length_b   1.000
_cell.length_c   1.000
_cell.angle_alpha   90.00
_cell.angle_beta   90.00
_cell.angle_gamma   90.00
#
_symmetry.space_group_name_H-M   'P 1'
#
loop_
_entity.id
_entity.type
_entity.pdbx_description
1 polymer ?
#
loop_
_entity_poly.entity_id
_entity_poly.type
_entity_poly.pdbx_seq_one_letter_code
_entity_poly.pdbx_strand_id
1 'polypeptide(L)'
;PRGEIQLDGKAVSPKDEVDMTAMLAAMSLCNDARIEERAQEDGGRRVIGDPTEGALLVAAEKAGLGLQELSRLYPRVAEIPFESSRKRMTTFHKLAGSMFAESGFAALGGLAKTWPWERSERWSESTGGRVNDDVKDSASGRVNVSANGSTQAMDAEVAFTKGAPEEVLFRCTHIFKDGAFYPLGSEERQQILGVAASLAEQAFRVLAVAYRVWDTRPQELRAEEVEAGMVFLGFVAEIDPP
;
A
#
# COMPACT_ATOMS: atom_id res chain seq x y z
N PRO A 1 -22.52 -2.99 0.14
CA PRO A 1 -22.26 -4.17 -0.71
C PRO A 1 -22.70 -5.46 -0.01
N ARG A 2 -23.23 -6.44 -0.77
CA ARG A 2 -23.57 -7.76 -0.24
C ARG A 2 -22.46 -8.73 -0.54
N GLY A 3 -22.23 -9.73 0.33
CA GLY A 3 -21.19 -10.75 0.19
C GLY A 3 -20.19 -10.71 1.35
N GLU A 4 -19.51 -11.81 1.57
CA GLU A 4 -18.50 -11.99 2.60
C GLU A 4 -17.10 -12.11 1.99
N ILE A 5 -16.09 -11.85 2.79
CA ILE A 5 -14.70 -12.08 2.43
C ILE A 5 -14.29 -13.44 3.01
N GLN A 6 -13.67 -14.26 2.18
CA GLN A 6 -13.21 -15.59 2.55
C GLN A 6 -11.70 -15.73 2.35
N LEU A 7 -11.05 -16.42 3.26
CA LEU A 7 -9.67 -16.88 3.16
C LEU A 7 -9.70 -18.42 3.21
N ASP A 8 -9.16 -19.07 2.17
CA ASP A 8 -9.19 -20.53 2.03
C ASP A 8 -10.59 -21.15 2.19
N GLY A 9 -11.60 -20.46 1.63
CA GLY A 9 -13.00 -20.89 1.67
C GLY A 9 -13.69 -20.69 3.02
N LYS A 10 -13.05 -20.04 3.99
CA LYS A 10 -13.64 -19.69 5.29
C LYS A 10 -13.90 -18.20 5.37
N ALA A 11 -15.09 -17.81 5.86
CA ALA A 11 -15.38 -16.40 6.11
C ALA A 11 -14.40 -15.83 7.14
N VAL A 12 -13.78 -14.71 6.80
CA VAL A 12 -12.83 -13.99 7.67
C VAL A 12 -13.26 -12.55 7.83
N SER A 13 -12.89 -11.96 8.97
CA SER A 13 -12.93 -10.52 9.14
C SER A 13 -11.61 -9.95 8.64
N PRO A 14 -11.62 -9.12 7.58
CA PRO A 14 -10.38 -8.52 7.08
C PRO A 14 -9.61 -7.71 8.12
N LYS A 15 -10.32 -7.21 9.15
CA LYS A 15 -9.68 -6.46 10.26
C LYS A 15 -8.73 -7.32 11.09
N ASP A 16 -8.91 -8.63 11.07
CA ASP A 16 -8.05 -9.59 11.78
C ASP A 16 -6.86 -10.01 10.90
N GLU A 17 -6.90 -9.65 9.59
CA GLU A 17 -5.87 -9.96 8.60
C GLU A 17 -5.11 -8.69 8.21
N VAL A 18 -3.97 -8.46 8.86
CA VAL A 18 -3.17 -7.22 8.72
C VAL A 18 -2.75 -6.96 7.28
N ASP A 19 -2.30 -7.99 6.56
CA ASP A 19 -1.82 -7.88 5.19
C ASP A 19 -2.95 -7.51 4.22
N MET A 20 -4.10 -8.18 4.36
CA MET A 20 -5.29 -7.90 3.56
C MET A 20 -5.82 -6.49 3.82
N THR A 21 -5.86 -6.07 5.09
CA THR A 21 -6.28 -4.72 5.48
C THR A 21 -5.38 -3.66 4.86
N ALA A 22 -4.06 -3.85 4.94
CA ALA A 22 -3.08 -2.93 4.37
C ALA A 22 -3.20 -2.83 2.83
N MET A 23 -3.34 -3.96 2.16
CA MET A 23 -3.49 -4.04 0.71
C MET A 23 -4.79 -3.34 0.24
N LEU A 24 -5.94 -3.66 0.84
CA LEU A 24 -7.23 -3.08 0.46
C LEU A 24 -7.30 -1.58 0.74
N ALA A 25 -6.75 -1.12 1.86
CA ALA A 25 -6.67 0.30 2.17
C ALA A 25 -5.78 1.05 1.16
N ALA A 26 -4.61 0.51 0.82
CA ALA A 26 -3.70 1.08 -0.17
C ALA A 26 -4.36 1.16 -1.57
N MET A 27 -5.08 0.12 -1.99
CA MET A 27 -5.82 0.11 -3.26
C MET A 27 -6.97 1.11 -3.28
N SER A 28 -7.64 1.34 -2.14
CA SER A 28 -8.69 2.35 -2.03
C SER A 28 -8.15 3.77 -2.05
N LEU A 29 -7.03 4.02 -1.41
CA LEU A 29 -6.39 5.33 -1.36
C LEU A 29 -5.73 5.69 -2.70
N CYS A 30 -5.09 4.71 -3.37
CA CYS A 30 -4.54 4.86 -4.72
C CYS A 30 -5.63 4.63 -5.77
N ASN A 31 -6.63 5.51 -5.82
CA ASN A 31 -7.85 5.30 -6.61
C ASN A 31 -8.50 6.64 -6.97
N ASP A 32 -9.06 6.74 -8.17
CA ASP A 32 -9.77 7.92 -8.66
C ASP A 32 -11.28 7.73 -8.75
N ALA A 33 -11.78 6.48 -8.61
CA ALA A 33 -13.20 6.21 -8.56
C ALA A 33 -13.83 6.69 -7.25
N ARG A 34 -15.15 6.84 -7.25
CA ARG A 34 -15.97 7.26 -6.11
C ARG A 34 -17.23 6.43 -6.03
N ILE A 35 -17.75 6.29 -4.81
CA ILE A 35 -19.07 5.70 -4.58
C ILE A 35 -20.00 6.82 -4.12
N GLU A 36 -21.05 7.07 -4.90
CA GLU A 36 -22.08 8.07 -4.59
C GLU A 36 -23.39 7.38 -4.20
N GLU A 37 -24.08 7.96 -3.22
CA GLU A 37 -25.44 7.54 -2.87
C GLU A 37 -26.42 8.15 -3.88
N ARG A 38 -27.33 7.32 -4.42
CA ARG A 38 -28.40 7.83 -5.27
C ARG A 38 -29.47 8.49 -4.41
N ALA A 39 -29.89 9.69 -4.80
CA ALA A 39 -30.97 10.45 -4.17
C ALA A 39 -32.37 9.86 -4.43
N GLN A 40 -32.50 8.66 -5.00
CA GLN A 40 -33.78 8.02 -5.30
C GLN A 40 -34.20 7.08 -4.15
N GLU A 41 -35.50 6.85 -4.02
CA GLU A 41 -36.15 6.08 -2.95
C GLU A 41 -35.62 4.65 -2.73
N ASP A 42 -34.89 4.09 -3.69
CA ASP A 42 -34.28 2.76 -3.59
C ASP A 42 -32.93 2.72 -2.87
N GLY A 43 -32.37 3.86 -2.43
CA GLY A 43 -31.12 3.93 -1.67
C GLY A 43 -29.92 3.27 -2.37
N GLY A 44 -29.93 3.24 -3.71
CA GLY A 44 -28.89 2.59 -4.51
C GLY A 44 -27.58 3.40 -4.50
N ARG A 45 -26.47 2.69 -4.45
CA ARG A 45 -25.13 3.30 -4.56
C ARG A 45 -24.59 3.12 -5.98
N ARG A 46 -23.90 4.12 -6.49
CA ARG A 46 -23.32 4.11 -7.83
C ARG A 46 -21.82 4.33 -7.75
N VAL A 47 -21.07 3.53 -8.47
CA VAL A 47 -19.65 3.77 -8.75
C VAL A 47 -19.53 4.78 -9.88
N ILE A 48 -18.68 5.80 -9.71
CA ILE A 48 -18.30 6.79 -10.72
C ILE A 48 -16.80 6.67 -10.92
N GLY A 49 -16.37 6.56 -12.16
CA GLY A 49 -14.98 6.37 -12.56
C GLY A 49 -14.77 5.04 -13.28
N ASP A 50 -13.54 4.59 -13.32
CA ASP A 50 -13.18 3.32 -13.96
C ASP A 50 -13.82 2.13 -13.20
N PRO A 51 -14.44 1.15 -13.90
CA PRO A 51 -15.07 0.00 -13.27
C PRO A 51 -14.12 -0.84 -12.42
N THR A 52 -12.88 -1.03 -12.88
CA THR A 52 -11.82 -1.74 -12.14
C THR A 52 -11.53 -1.06 -10.82
N GLU A 53 -11.35 0.26 -10.85
CA GLU A 53 -11.13 1.06 -9.64
C GLU A 53 -12.35 1.00 -8.71
N GLY A 54 -13.54 1.02 -9.27
CA GLY A 54 -14.79 0.87 -8.53
C GLY A 54 -14.91 -0.48 -7.82
N ALA A 55 -14.46 -1.56 -8.46
CA ALA A 55 -14.45 -2.90 -7.85
C ALA A 55 -13.54 -2.95 -6.61
N LEU A 56 -12.39 -2.29 -6.66
CA LEU A 56 -11.48 -2.17 -5.52
C LEU A 56 -12.12 -1.46 -4.33
N LEU A 57 -12.84 -0.34 -4.59
CA LEU A 57 -13.57 0.38 -3.54
C LEU A 57 -14.68 -0.49 -2.91
N VAL A 58 -15.41 -1.23 -3.73
CA VAL A 58 -16.47 -2.15 -3.25
C VAL A 58 -15.86 -3.27 -2.39
N ALA A 59 -14.71 -3.83 -2.79
CA ALA A 59 -13.99 -4.84 -2.02
C ALA A 59 -13.55 -4.29 -0.64
N ALA A 60 -12.96 -3.10 -0.62
CA ALA A 60 -12.55 -2.44 0.62
C ALA A 60 -13.74 -2.12 1.53
N GLU A 61 -14.87 -1.65 0.99
CA GLU A 61 -16.07 -1.43 1.79
C GLU A 61 -16.63 -2.72 2.39
N LYS A 62 -16.61 -3.84 1.67
CA LYS A 62 -16.96 -5.15 2.24
C LYS A 62 -16.06 -5.54 3.40
N ALA A 63 -14.79 -5.11 3.35
CA ALA A 63 -13.82 -5.26 4.43
C ALA A 63 -14.05 -4.28 5.61
N GLY A 64 -15.02 -3.38 5.51
CA GLY A 64 -15.25 -2.33 6.51
C GLY A 64 -14.25 -1.17 6.40
N LEU A 65 -13.58 -1.01 5.25
CA LEU A 65 -12.62 0.03 4.94
C LEU A 65 -13.29 1.09 4.05
N GLY A 66 -14.08 1.98 4.65
CA GLY A 66 -14.78 3.04 3.91
C GLY A 66 -13.82 4.11 3.38
N LEU A 67 -13.90 4.45 2.07
CA LEU A 67 -13.03 5.45 1.45
C LEU A 67 -13.12 6.82 2.13
N GLN A 68 -14.28 7.24 2.60
CA GLN A 68 -14.45 8.54 3.29
C GLN A 68 -13.62 8.58 4.58
N GLU A 69 -13.64 7.52 5.37
CA GLU A 69 -12.87 7.42 6.60
C GLU A 69 -11.37 7.33 6.30
N LEU A 70 -10.99 6.47 5.35
CA LEU A 70 -9.59 6.36 4.88
C LEU A 70 -9.05 7.71 4.39
N SER A 71 -9.80 8.44 3.56
CA SER A 71 -9.37 9.74 3.03
C SER A 71 -9.27 10.83 4.09
N ARG A 72 -10.07 10.74 5.17
CA ARG A 72 -9.96 11.64 6.32
C ARG A 72 -8.72 11.36 7.15
N LEU A 73 -8.39 10.07 7.35
CA LEU A 73 -7.22 9.63 8.10
C LEU A 73 -5.91 9.81 7.30
N TYR A 74 -5.98 9.64 6.00
CA TYR A 74 -4.87 9.69 5.05
C TYR A 74 -5.18 10.66 3.89
N PRO A 75 -5.20 11.98 4.14
CA PRO A 75 -5.51 12.95 3.09
C PRO A 75 -4.51 12.84 1.94
N ARG A 76 -5.02 12.73 0.70
CA ARG A 76 -4.20 12.75 -0.52
C ARG A 76 -3.61 14.15 -0.72
N VAL A 77 -2.31 14.23 -0.90
CA VAL A 77 -1.57 15.51 -1.00
C VAL A 77 -0.86 15.69 -2.34
N ALA A 78 -0.59 14.60 -3.06
CA ALA A 78 0.01 14.65 -4.38
C ALA A 78 -0.24 13.34 -5.13
N GLU A 79 0.11 13.33 -6.42
CA GLU A 79 -0.01 12.16 -7.28
C GLU A 79 0.95 12.18 -8.45
N ILE A 80 1.25 10.99 -8.96
CA ILE A 80 1.76 10.76 -10.30
C ILE A 80 0.66 9.97 -11.01
N PRO A 81 -0.07 10.61 -11.97
CA PRO A 81 -1.21 9.99 -12.62
C PRO A 81 -0.86 8.70 -13.35
N PHE A 82 -1.89 7.89 -13.64
CA PHE A 82 -1.71 6.72 -14.48
C PHE A 82 -1.20 7.10 -15.87
N GLU A 83 -0.20 6.37 -16.34
CA GLU A 83 0.34 6.51 -17.68
C GLU A 83 0.51 5.13 -18.30
N SER A 84 0.01 4.96 -19.53
CA SER A 84 0.01 3.68 -20.24
C SER A 84 1.40 3.14 -20.51
N SER A 85 2.39 4.02 -20.69
CA SER A 85 3.80 3.65 -20.86
C SER A 85 4.40 3.05 -19.59
N ARG A 86 3.98 3.54 -18.42
CA ARG A 86 4.42 3.08 -17.11
C ARG A 86 3.51 2.00 -16.51
N LYS A 87 2.26 1.87 -17.01
CA LYS A 87 1.19 0.96 -16.54
C LYS A 87 0.94 1.02 -15.02
N ARG A 88 1.12 2.18 -14.39
CA ARG A 88 0.91 2.39 -12.96
C ARG A 88 0.64 3.85 -12.62
N MET A 89 0.07 4.06 -11.44
CA MET A 89 -0.15 5.37 -10.82
C MET A 89 0.37 5.35 -9.39
N THR A 90 0.66 6.54 -8.86
CA THR A 90 1.11 6.71 -7.47
C THR A 90 0.39 7.88 -6.83
N THR A 91 -0.10 7.69 -5.60
CA THR A 91 -0.73 8.75 -4.81
C THR A 91 -0.02 8.91 -3.48
N PHE A 92 0.14 10.16 -3.03
CA PHE A 92 0.77 10.49 -1.76
C PHE A 92 -0.28 10.90 -0.74
N HIS A 93 -0.14 10.42 0.48
CA HIS A 93 -1.06 10.66 1.58
C HIS A 93 -0.31 11.05 2.83
N LYS A 94 -0.86 12.01 3.60
CA LYS A 94 -0.31 12.36 4.90
C LYS A 94 -0.51 11.23 5.90
N LEU A 95 0.53 10.97 6.69
CA LEU A 95 0.48 10.10 7.85
C LEU A 95 0.23 10.97 9.08
N ALA A 96 -1.03 11.10 9.52
CA ALA A 96 -1.35 11.86 10.73
C ALA A 96 -0.96 11.08 11.98
N GLY A 97 0.17 11.44 12.59
CA GLY A 97 0.88 10.67 13.61
C GLY A 97 0.11 10.29 14.89
N SER A 98 -0.97 10.99 15.26
CA SER A 98 -1.73 10.71 16.48
C SER A 98 -2.99 9.85 16.26
N MET A 99 -3.52 9.78 15.05
CA MET A 99 -4.79 9.07 14.76
C MET A 99 -4.60 7.57 14.53
N PHE A 100 -3.37 7.10 14.37
CA PHE A 100 -3.06 5.69 14.10
C PHE A 100 -3.33 4.75 15.28
N ALA A 101 -3.20 5.26 16.53
CA ALA A 101 -3.30 4.43 17.72
C ALA A 101 -4.75 4.08 18.07
N GLU A 102 -5.73 4.86 17.62
CA GLU A 102 -7.13 4.75 18.04
C GLU A 102 -8.05 4.17 16.96
N SER A 103 -7.60 4.14 15.70
CA SER A 103 -8.39 3.56 14.62
C SER A 103 -8.07 2.08 14.44
N GLY A 104 -9.06 1.28 14.05
CA GLY A 104 -8.88 -0.14 13.67
C GLY A 104 -7.94 -0.33 12.46
N PHE A 105 -7.25 0.72 12.02
CA PHE A 105 -6.23 0.79 10.97
C PHE A 105 -4.80 0.81 11.53
N ALA A 106 -4.60 0.31 12.75
CA ALA A 106 -3.27 0.16 13.35
C ALA A 106 -2.27 -0.58 12.44
N ALA A 107 -2.77 -1.41 11.52
CA ALA A 107 -1.99 -2.08 10.48
C ALA A 107 -1.23 -1.08 9.61
N LEU A 108 -1.88 -0.01 9.10
CA LEU A 108 -1.21 1.03 8.31
C LEU A 108 -0.29 1.89 9.17
N GLY A 109 -0.63 2.12 10.44
CA GLY A 109 0.26 2.77 11.42
C GLY A 109 1.50 1.92 11.73
N GLY A 110 1.36 0.60 11.73
CA GLY A 110 2.46 -0.36 11.81
C GLY A 110 3.42 -0.24 10.62
N LEU A 111 2.91 -0.01 9.41
CA LEU A 111 3.72 0.21 8.21
C LEU A 111 4.68 1.40 8.37
N ALA A 112 4.26 2.47 9.06
CA ALA A 112 5.10 3.63 9.32
C ALA A 112 6.14 3.40 10.42
N LYS A 113 5.81 2.62 11.46
CA LYS A 113 6.68 2.38 12.62
C LYS A 113 7.76 1.33 12.39
N THR A 114 7.53 0.40 11.48
CA THR A 114 8.41 -0.76 11.22
C THR A 114 9.18 -0.65 9.91
N TRP A 115 9.13 0.54 9.25
CA TRP A 115 9.86 0.76 8.00
C TRP A 115 11.38 0.56 8.19
N PRO A 116 12.04 -0.17 7.30
CA PRO A 116 13.48 -0.45 7.44
C PRO A 116 14.40 0.76 7.20
N TRP A 117 13.88 1.99 7.08
CA TRP A 117 14.65 3.19 6.75
C TRP A 117 15.70 3.60 7.81
N GLU A 118 15.51 3.23 9.07
CA GLU A 118 16.53 3.49 10.11
C GLU A 118 17.89 2.87 9.82
N ARG A 119 17.98 1.97 8.82
CA ARG A 119 19.25 1.40 8.34
C ARG A 119 19.75 1.99 7.03
N SER A 120 19.01 2.92 6.40
CA SER A 120 19.38 3.47 5.08
C SER A 120 20.24 4.72 5.14
N GLU A 121 20.85 5.09 6.28
CA GLU A 121 21.84 6.17 6.35
C GLU A 121 23.13 5.88 5.55
N ARG A 122 23.16 4.81 4.73
CA ARG A 122 24.32 4.49 3.90
C ARG A 122 23.99 3.91 2.54
N TRP A 123 23.09 4.56 1.82
CA TRP A 123 23.10 4.40 0.37
C TRP A 123 23.82 5.60 -0.25
N SER A 124 25.11 5.72 0.04
CA SER A 124 26.02 6.50 -0.78
C SER A 124 26.47 5.60 -1.93
N GLU A 125 26.41 6.13 -3.14
CA GLU A 125 27.05 5.57 -4.31
C GLU A 125 28.50 5.16 -4.00
N SER A 126 28.75 3.88 -3.78
CA SER A 126 30.07 3.29 -3.93
C SER A 126 29.91 1.84 -4.35
N THR A 127 30.26 1.64 -5.58
CA THR A 127 30.75 0.40 -6.19
C THR A 127 31.31 -0.61 -5.20
N GLY A 128 30.75 -1.84 -5.23
CA GLY A 128 31.44 -3.11 -4.94
C GLY A 128 32.24 -3.20 -3.64
N GLY A 129 31.71 -3.93 -2.64
CA GLY A 129 32.54 -4.27 -1.49
C GLY A 129 31.78 -5.12 -0.46
N ARG A 130 32.21 -6.33 -0.27
CA ARG A 130 31.91 -7.41 0.64
C ARG A 130 31.19 -7.01 1.94
N VAL A 131 30.12 -7.73 2.24
CA VAL A 131 29.47 -7.79 3.55
C VAL A 131 30.38 -8.58 4.49
N ASN A 132 30.79 -7.99 5.61
CA ASN A 132 31.30 -8.70 6.77
C ASN A 132 30.17 -8.89 7.76
N ASP A 133 29.87 -10.16 8.02
CA ASP A 133 29.06 -10.59 9.17
C ASP A 133 29.80 -10.28 10.46
N ASP A 134 29.28 -9.34 11.24
CA ASP A 134 29.45 -9.25 12.70
C ASP A 134 28.76 -7.97 13.22
N VAL A 135 27.49 -8.03 13.59
CA VAL A 135 26.93 -7.13 14.63
C VAL A 135 25.88 -7.87 15.42
N LYS A 136 26.23 -8.16 16.67
CA LYS A 136 25.37 -8.63 17.73
C LYS A 136 24.31 -7.60 18.13
N ASP A 137 23.15 -8.14 18.44
CA ASP A 137 22.05 -7.62 19.26
C ASP A 137 22.28 -6.32 20.01
N SER A 138 21.39 -5.34 19.77
CA SER A 138 20.91 -4.42 20.82
C SER A 138 19.58 -3.83 20.37
N ALA A 139 18.49 -4.43 20.82
CA ALA A 139 17.16 -3.84 20.78
C ALA A 139 17.12 -2.68 21.80
N SER A 140 17.06 -1.44 21.34
CA SER A 140 16.43 -0.35 22.09
C SER A 140 16.06 0.78 21.13
N GLY A 141 14.79 0.85 20.76
CA GLY A 141 14.21 2.00 20.07
C GLY A 141 14.35 3.25 20.95
N ARG A 142 15.21 4.17 20.55
CA ARG A 142 15.24 5.51 21.13
C ARG A 142 14.31 6.41 20.31
N VAL A 143 13.12 6.63 20.85
CA VAL A 143 12.32 7.80 20.51
C VAL A 143 13.11 9.01 21.04
N ASN A 144 13.60 9.87 20.17
CA ASN A 144 14.15 11.16 20.56
C ASN A 144 13.00 12.03 21.09
N VAL A 145 12.78 11.98 22.39
CA VAL A 145 11.93 12.95 23.09
C VAL A 145 12.80 14.19 23.29
N SER A 146 12.53 15.23 22.50
CA SER A 146 13.09 16.55 22.75
C SER A 146 12.62 17.03 24.13
N ALA A 147 13.52 17.61 24.91
CA ALA A 147 13.31 18.01 26.32
C ALA A 147 12.20 19.06 26.53
N ASN A 148 11.48 19.48 25.50
CA ASN A 148 10.41 20.48 25.55
C ASN A 148 8.99 19.92 25.35
N GLY A 149 8.76 18.61 25.48
CA GLY A 149 7.38 18.07 25.54
C GLY A 149 6.48 18.30 24.31
N SER A 150 6.98 18.86 23.22
CA SER A 150 6.26 18.96 21.96
C SER A 150 6.62 17.75 21.09
N THR A 151 5.73 16.79 21.05
CA THR A 151 5.72 15.76 20.00
C THR A 151 5.51 16.52 18.69
N GLN A 152 6.57 16.86 17.97
CA GLN A 152 6.42 17.25 16.58
C GLN A 152 5.82 16.03 15.87
N ALA A 153 4.56 16.14 15.46
CA ALA A 153 3.95 15.19 14.56
C ALA A 153 4.86 15.16 13.33
N MET A 154 5.48 14.02 13.06
CA MET A 154 6.25 13.83 11.84
C MET A 154 5.28 14.05 10.69
N ASP A 155 5.55 15.03 9.83
CA ASP A 155 4.82 15.27 8.57
C ASP A 155 5.16 14.19 7.51
N ALA A 156 5.34 12.95 7.96
CA ALA A 156 5.64 11.83 7.08
C ALA A 156 4.48 11.59 6.11
N GLU A 157 4.82 11.16 4.92
CA GLU A 157 3.86 10.82 3.86
C GLU A 157 4.07 9.38 3.42
N VAL A 158 2.98 8.73 3.02
CA VAL A 158 3.03 7.42 2.37
C VAL A 158 2.66 7.57 0.90
N ALA A 159 3.47 6.99 0.03
CA ALA A 159 3.17 6.84 -1.39
C ALA A 159 2.62 5.43 -1.63
N PHE A 160 1.42 5.31 -2.18
CA PHE A 160 0.87 4.05 -2.66
C PHE A 160 0.95 4.01 -4.18
N THR A 161 1.49 2.93 -4.73
CA THR A 161 1.61 2.70 -6.17
C THR A 161 0.79 1.49 -6.57
N LYS A 162 -0.10 1.66 -7.55
CA LYS A 162 -0.95 0.61 -8.11
C LYS A 162 -0.69 0.47 -9.61
N GLY A 163 -0.65 -0.77 -10.13
CA GLY A 163 -0.44 -1.01 -11.54
C GLY A 163 -0.26 -2.47 -11.94
N ALA A 164 0.26 -2.69 -13.14
CA ALA A 164 0.59 -4.02 -13.65
C ALA A 164 1.59 -4.73 -12.74
N PRO A 165 1.38 -6.03 -12.43
CA PRO A 165 2.21 -6.76 -11.47
C PRO A 165 3.70 -6.72 -11.79
N GLU A 166 4.08 -6.89 -13.05
CA GLU A 166 5.47 -6.86 -13.50
C GLU A 166 6.13 -5.50 -13.23
N GLU A 167 5.40 -4.41 -13.47
CA GLU A 167 5.91 -3.05 -13.31
C GLU A 167 6.05 -2.65 -11.84
N VAL A 168 5.09 -3.04 -11.01
CA VAL A 168 5.12 -2.74 -9.57
C VAL A 168 6.19 -3.59 -8.86
N LEU A 169 6.20 -4.91 -9.11
CA LEU A 169 7.16 -5.81 -8.49
C LEU A 169 8.61 -5.47 -8.85
N PHE A 170 8.87 -5.09 -10.10
CA PHE A 170 10.23 -4.70 -10.52
C PHE A 170 10.82 -3.58 -9.63
N ARG A 171 9.96 -2.73 -9.07
CA ARG A 171 10.33 -1.56 -8.25
C ARG A 171 10.34 -1.82 -6.75
N CYS A 172 9.92 -3.02 -6.33
CA CYS A 172 9.90 -3.42 -4.94
C CYS A 172 11.22 -4.06 -4.52
N THR A 173 11.67 -3.78 -3.31
CA THR A 173 12.83 -4.41 -2.67
C THR A 173 12.43 -5.32 -1.51
N HIS A 174 11.23 -5.12 -1.00
CA HIS A 174 10.68 -5.87 0.14
C HIS A 174 9.24 -6.30 -0.14
N ILE A 175 8.79 -7.26 0.63
CA ILE A 175 7.39 -7.71 0.70
C ILE A 175 6.90 -7.57 2.15
N PHE A 176 5.66 -7.14 2.33
CA PHE A 176 4.95 -7.17 3.60
C PHE A 176 4.13 -8.44 3.67
N LYS A 177 4.40 -9.28 4.67
CA LYS A 177 3.76 -10.58 4.85
C LYS A 177 3.71 -10.93 6.33
N ASP A 178 2.57 -11.46 6.80
CA ASP A 178 2.36 -11.87 8.18
C ASP A 178 2.68 -10.73 9.19
N GLY A 179 2.36 -9.50 8.82
CA GLY A 179 2.62 -8.31 9.63
C GLY A 179 4.09 -7.89 9.72
N ALA A 180 4.98 -8.44 8.90
CA ALA A 180 6.41 -8.17 8.92
C ALA A 180 6.98 -7.89 7.51
N PHE A 181 8.20 -7.34 7.46
CA PHE A 181 8.90 -7.02 6.22
C PHE A 181 10.01 -8.03 5.94
N TYR A 182 10.02 -8.52 4.72
CA TYR A 182 11.04 -9.44 4.24
C TYR A 182 11.67 -8.88 2.96
N PRO A 183 12.98 -9.07 2.74
CA PRO A 183 13.59 -8.78 1.45
C PRO A 183 12.93 -9.60 0.34
N LEU A 184 12.56 -8.94 -0.76
CA LEU A 184 11.95 -9.59 -1.91
C LEU A 184 13.03 -10.14 -2.85
N GLY A 185 13.33 -11.43 -2.72
CA GLY A 185 14.31 -12.13 -3.54
C GLY A 185 13.84 -12.38 -4.98
N SER A 186 14.75 -12.80 -5.84
CA SER A 186 14.46 -13.12 -7.26
C SER A 186 13.50 -14.32 -7.40
N GLU A 187 13.67 -15.34 -6.59
CA GLU A 187 12.84 -16.54 -6.62
C GLU A 187 11.39 -16.22 -6.21
N GLU A 188 11.21 -15.54 -5.08
CA GLU A 188 9.88 -15.15 -4.60
C GLU A 188 9.18 -14.21 -5.59
N ARG A 189 9.93 -13.26 -6.20
CA ARG A 189 9.42 -12.40 -7.26
C ARG A 189 8.91 -13.22 -8.46
N GLN A 190 9.66 -14.23 -8.90
CA GLN A 190 9.25 -15.11 -9.99
C GLN A 190 8.00 -15.92 -9.63
N GLN A 191 7.90 -16.41 -8.41
CA GLN A 191 6.71 -17.13 -7.94
C GLN A 191 5.47 -16.23 -7.96
N ILE A 192 5.56 -15.00 -7.45
CA ILE A 192 4.47 -14.02 -7.46
C ILE A 192 4.05 -13.69 -8.89
N LEU A 193 5.01 -13.43 -9.79
CA LEU A 193 4.72 -13.15 -11.20
C LEU A 193 4.09 -14.36 -11.90
N GLY A 194 4.51 -15.57 -11.57
CA GLY A 194 3.93 -16.82 -12.10
C GLY A 194 2.45 -16.96 -11.73
N VAL A 195 2.10 -16.66 -10.48
CA VAL A 195 0.69 -16.66 -10.03
C VAL A 195 -0.11 -15.57 -10.75
N ALA A 196 0.43 -14.36 -10.87
CA ALA A 196 -0.23 -13.26 -11.58
C ALA A 196 -0.46 -13.60 -13.07
N ALA A 197 0.52 -14.22 -13.74
CA ALA A 197 0.39 -14.65 -15.13
C ALA A 197 -0.68 -15.74 -15.29
N SER A 198 -0.71 -16.73 -14.41
CA SER A 198 -1.73 -17.79 -14.41
C SER A 198 -3.15 -17.24 -14.25
N LEU A 199 -3.34 -16.21 -13.43
CA LEU A 199 -4.63 -15.54 -13.30
C LEU A 199 -4.99 -14.75 -14.55
N ALA A 200 -4.02 -14.07 -15.17
CA ALA A 200 -4.23 -13.34 -16.41
C ALA A 200 -4.61 -14.29 -17.57
N GLU A 201 -4.04 -15.49 -17.64
CA GLU A 201 -4.43 -16.53 -18.61
C GLU A 201 -5.88 -16.99 -18.43
N GLN A 202 -6.42 -16.89 -17.22
CA GLN A 202 -7.82 -17.16 -16.91
C GLN A 202 -8.73 -15.95 -17.13
N ALA A 203 -8.26 -14.94 -17.86
CA ALA A 203 -8.96 -13.69 -18.16
C ALA A 203 -9.27 -12.81 -16.93
N PHE A 204 -8.53 -12.95 -15.85
CA PHE A 204 -8.59 -11.99 -14.75
C PHE A 204 -7.74 -10.76 -15.09
N ARG A 205 -8.23 -9.59 -14.70
CA ARG A 205 -7.42 -8.38 -14.63
C ARG A 205 -6.67 -8.36 -13.30
N VAL A 206 -5.34 -8.39 -13.37
CA VAL A 206 -4.50 -8.43 -12.17
C VAL A 206 -3.88 -7.06 -11.93
N LEU A 207 -4.04 -6.53 -10.72
CA LEU A 207 -3.47 -5.26 -10.27
C LEU A 207 -2.68 -5.46 -8.99
N ALA A 208 -1.42 -5.08 -9.03
CA ALA A 208 -0.52 -5.09 -7.89
C ALA A 208 -0.52 -3.74 -7.17
N VAL A 209 -0.23 -3.76 -5.88
CA VAL A 209 -0.03 -2.56 -5.07
C VAL A 209 1.21 -2.67 -4.20
N ALA A 210 1.92 -1.55 -4.09
CA ALA A 210 3.09 -1.38 -3.24
C ALA A 210 3.04 -0.02 -2.55
N TYR A 211 3.89 0.20 -1.56
CA TYR A 211 4.00 1.48 -0.91
C TYR A 211 5.44 1.84 -0.55
N ARG A 212 5.65 3.12 -0.27
CA ARG A 212 6.87 3.66 0.30
C ARG A 212 6.55 4.80 1.25
N VAL A 213 7.26 4.88 2.38
CA VAL A 213 7.13 6.00 3.32
C VAL A 213 8.21 7.03 3.05
N TRP A 214 7.87 8.30 3.21
CA TRP A 214 8.74 9.45 3.04
C TRP A 214 8.66 10.35 4.28
N ASP A 215 9.76 10.67 4.89
CA ASP A 215 9.82 11.73 5.91
C ASP A 215 9.57 13.09 5.28
N THR A 216 10.13 13.28 4.10
CA THR A 216 9.91 14.43 3.23
C THR A 216 9.98 13.96 1.79
N ARG A 217 8.87 14.07 1.04
CA ARG A 217 8.85 13.69 -0.37
C ARG A 217 9.70 14.65 -1.20
N PRO A 218 10.24 14.22 -2.37
CA PRO A 218 10.90 15.10 -3.33
C PRO A 218 9.96 16.21 -3.80
N GLN A 219 10.51 17.41 -4.03
CA GLN A 219 9.72 18.53 -4.58
C GLN A 219 9.25 18.24 -6.01
N GLU A 220 10.13 17.65 -6.83
CA GLU A 220 9.76 17.12 -8.15
C GLU A 220 9.41 15.64 -8.02
N LEU A 221 8.21 15.27 -8.43
CA LEU A 221 7.75 13.88 -8.41
C LEU A 221 8.19 13.17 -9.69
N ARG A 222 9.44 12.74 -9.72
CA ARG A 222 9.94 11.89 -10.80
C ARG A 222 9.58 10.43 -10.51
N ALA A 223 8.85 9.81 -11.44
CA ALA A 223 8.37 8.45 -11.24
C ALA A 223 9.50 7.44 -10.93
N GLU A 224 10.65 7.57 -11.59
CA GLU A 224 11.80 6.69 -11.41
C GLU A 224 12.38 6.75 -9.99
N GLU A 225 12.31 7.92 -9.36
CA GLU A 225 12.81 8.14 -7.99
C GLU A 225 11.77 7.74 -6.94
N VAL A 226 10.53 8.18 -7.16
CA VAL A 226 9.42 7.97 -6.23
C VAL A 226 9.02 6.51 -6.17
N GLU A 227 8.94 5.85 -7.32
CA GLU A 227 8.47 4.49 -7.47
C GLU A 227 9.63 3.46 -7.39
N ALA A 228 10.65 3.73 -6.59
CA ALA A 228 11.81 2.86 -6.37
C ALA A 228 11.90 2.43 -4.90
N GLY A 229 12.47 1.24 -4.65
CA GLY A 229 12.69 0.73 -3.30
C GLY A 229 11.40 0.52 -2.50
N MET A 230 10.29 0.18 -3.18
CA MET A 230 8.99 0.00 -2.56
C MET A 230 8.87 -1.33 -1.80
N VAL A 231 7.85 -1.42 -0.96
CA VAL A 231 7.38 -2.65 -0.32
C VAL A 231 6.14 -3.14 -1.04
N PHE A 232 6.17 -4.36 -1.51
CA PHE A 232 5.03 -5.03 -2.13
C PHE A 232 4.01 -5.44 -1.06
N LEU A 233 2.73 -5.08 -1.26
CA LEU A 233 1.63 -5.44 -0.37
C LEU A 233 0.81 -6.63 -0.87
N GLY A 234 0.77 -6.85 -2.18
CA GLY A 234 -0.04 -7.88 -2.79
C GLY A 234 -0.59 -7.49 -4.14
N PHE A 235 -1.46 -8.34 -4.68
CA PHE A 235 -2.25 -8.04 -5.87
C PHE A 235 -3.68 -8.55 -5.72
N VAL A 236 -4.58 -7.99 -6.50
CA VAL A 236 -5.94 -8.48 -6.68
C VAL A 236 -6.11 -8.94 -8.11
N ALA A 237 -6.99 -9.92 -8.28
CA ALA A 237 -7.46 -10.35 -9.58
C ALA A 237 -8.99 -10.16 -9.63
N GLU A 238 -9.46 -9.49 -10.64
CA GLU A 238 -10.88 -9.22 -10.85
C GLU A 238 -11.35 -9.75 -12.21
N ILE A 239 -12.62 -10.13 -12.27
CA ILE A 239 -13.26 -10.53 -13.52
C ILE A 239 -13.90 -9.29 -14.11
N ASP A 240 -13.55 -8.95 -15.36
CA ASP A 240 -14.27 -7.91 -16.07
C ASP A 240 -15.75 -8.34 -16.20
N PRO A 241 -16.71 -7.47 -15.85
CA PRO A 241 -18.12 -7.79 -16.04
C PRO A 241 -18.40 -8.05 -17.53
N PRO A 242 -19.32 -8.98 -17.84
CA PRO A 242 -19.71 -9.30 -19.20
C PRO A 242 -20.37 -8.12 -19.92
#